data_8f42c0a06fb59e00c35c64ab87a7c93f
#
_entry.id   8f42c0a06fb59e00c35c64ab87a7c93f
#
_cell.length_a   1.000
_cell.length_b   1.000
_cell.length_c   1.000
_cell.angle_alpha   90.00
_cell.angle_beta   90.00
_cell.angle_gamma   90.00
#
_symmetry.space_group_name_H-M   'P 1'
#
loop_
_entity.id
_entity.type
_entity.pdbx_description
1 polymer ?
#
loop_
_entity_poly.entity_id
_entity_poly.type
_entity_poly.pdbx_seq_one_letter_code
_entity_poly.pdbx_strand_id
1 'polypeptide(L)'
;AQQLKLKRDLVKDQLERIGKLTNLPEIQITPSPLPFGYRNQVQFHPTKLESIEDLSSLGFKRSDSNNVLPIAKCLLIPDELNELLAQLELEAYSGVSRLAMRIDSDRELMLIFEGESDEPPDLSIELPVSSTYVSPDGQSFSLSGNDALVYTVLGKDFLVSPESFFQVNLSVAEEMIKHVLSLIGDQENLEVLELYSGV
;
A
#
# COMPACT_ATOMS: atom_id res chain seq x y z
N ALA A 1 16.54 6.96 -14.89
CA ALA A 1 16.79 6.36 -16.22
C ALA A 1 17.17 4.88 -16.13
N GLN A 2 18.22 4.49 -15.39
CA GLN A 2 18.69 3.10 -15.33
C GLN A 2 17.65 2.11 -14.76
N GLN A 3 16.95 2.49 -13.70
CA GLN A 3 15.91 1.65 -13.09
C GLN A 3 14.75 1.35 -14.06
N LEU A 4 14.32 2.33 -14.85
CA LEU A 4 13.27 2.13 -15.86
C LEU A 4 13.72 1.18 -16.95
N LYS A 5 14.96 1.32 -17.41
CA LYS A 5 15.55 0.38 -18.39
C LYS A 5 15.52 -1.05 -17.86
N LEU A 6 16.00 -1.27 -16.62
CA LEU A 6 16.02 -2.61 -16.01
C LEU A 6 14.60 -3.21 -15.87
N LYS A 7 13.62 -2.41 -15.48
CA LYS A 7 12.22 -2.86 -15.40
C LYS A 7 11.66 -3.27 -16.76
N ARG A 8 11.92 -2.47 -17.80
CA ARG A 8 11.52 -2.80 -19.18
C ARG A 8 12.17 -4.08 -19.66
N ASP A 9 13.49 -4.22 -19.45
CA ASP A 9 14.27 -5.37 -19.89
C ASP A 9 13.80 -6.65 -19.16
N LEU A 10 13.42 -6.55 -17.89
CA LEU A 10 12.82 -7.65 -17.11
C LEU A 10 11.48 -8.11 -17.72
N VAL A 11 10.58 -7.18 -18.02
CA VAL A 11 9.29 -7.51 -18.66
C VAL A 11 9.51 -8.18 -20.00
N LYS A 12 10.43 -7.65 -20.81
CA LYS A 12 10.79 -8.25 -22.10
C LYS A 12 11.30 -9.68 -21.94
N ASP A 13 12.22 -9.93 -21.01
CA ASP A 13 12.74 -11.28 -20.73
C ASP A 13 11.62 -12.25 -20.31
N GLN A 14 10.68 -11.82 -19.46
CA GLN A 14 9.55 -12.65 -19.06
C GLN A 14 8.66 -13.04 -20.26
N LEU A 15 8.35 -12.08 -21.13
CA LEU A 15 7.50 -12.32 -22.32
C LEU A 15 8.21 -13.23 -23.32
N GLU A 16 9.49 -13.03 -23.59
CA GLU A 16 10.26 -13.83 -24.55
C GLU A 16 10.58 -15.23 -23.99
N ARG A 17 11.13 -15.31 -22.77
CA ARG A 17 11.65 -16.56 -22.22
C ARG A 17 10.55 -17.46 -21.65
N ILE A 18 9.62 -16.90 -20.87
CA ILE A 18 8.54 -17.67 -20.22
C ILE A 18 7.31 -17.69 -21.14
N GLY A 19 6.88 -16.53 -21.61
CA GLY A 19 5.70 -16.41 -22.48
C GLY A 19 5.90 -16.98 -23.89
N LYS A 20 7.16 -17.26 -24.30
CA LYS A 20 7.51 -17.76 -25.64
C LYS A 20 7.02 -16.85 -26.78
N LEU A 21 6.81 -15.56 -26.47
CA LEU A 21 6.36 -14.59 -27.47
C LEU A 21 7.55 -14.14 -28.31
N THR A 22 7.33 -14.10 -29.64
CA THR A 22 8.29 -13.59 -30.63
C THR A 22 7.77 -12.32 -31.26
N ASN A 23 8.64 -11.47 -31.77
CA ASN A 23 8.26 -10.23 -32.43
C ASN A 23 7.48 -9.27 -31.52
N LEU A 24 7.94 -9.09 -30.29
CA LEU A 24 7.35 -8.14 -29.36
C LEU A 24 7.44 -6.71 -29.91
N PRO A 25 6.38 -5.91 -29.76
CA PRO A 25 6.47 -4.48 -30.03
C PRO A 25 7.45 -3.82 -29.06
N GLU A 26 7.85 -2.58 -29.37
CA GLU A 26 8.65 -1.80 -28.43
C GLU A 26 7.87 -1.60 -27.13
N ILE A 27 8.46 -2.08 -26.01
CA ILE A 27 7.87 -1.95 -24.67
C ILE A 27 8.16 -0.54 -24.18
N GLN A 28 7.14 0.29 -24.12
CA GLN A 28 7.19 1.60 -23.52
C GLN A 28 7.08 1.50 -22.00
N ILE A 29 7.65 2.46 -21.28
CA ILE A 29 7.56 2.55 -19.83
C ILE A 29 7.32 3.97 -19.39
N THR A 30 6.28 4.17 -18.61
CA THR A 30 5.92 5.47 -18.04
C THR A 30 6.57 5.61 -16.66
N PRO A 31 7.41 6.63 -16.43
CA PRO A 31 7.99 6.87 -15.11
C PRO A 31 6.95 7.39 -14.12
N SER A 32 7.15 7.10 -12.82
CA SER A 32 6.43 7.82 -11.78
C SER A 32 6.82 9.29 -11.81
N PRO A 33 5.87 10.24 -11.67
CA PRO A 33 6.18 11.66 -11.54
C PRO A 33 7.05 11.94 -10.31
N LEU A 34 6.83 11.21 -9.23
CA LEU A 34 7.60 11.30 -7.98
C LEU A 34 8.52 10.08 -7.83
N PRO A 35 9.84 10.27 -7.63
CA PRO A 35 10.76 9.16 -7.35
C PRO A 35 10.66 8.67 -5.89
N PHE A 36 10.21 9.52 -4.97
CA PHE A 36 10.04 9.27 -3.54
C PHE A 36 8.72 9.84 -3.06
N GLY A 37 8.27 9.44 -1.85
CA GLY A 37 7.05 9.95 -1.23
C GLY A 37 5.76 9.66 -2.00
N TYR A 38 5.76 8.68 -2.90
CA TYR A 38 4.63 8.40 -3.80
C TYR A 38 3.66 7.36 -3.27
N ARG A 39 4.05 6.59 -2.25
CA ARG A 39 3.22 5.51 -1.72
C ARG A 39 2.23 6.05 -0.71
N ASN A 40 0.96 5.88 -0.97
CA ASN A 40 -0.11 6.19 -0.03
C ASN A 40 -0.33 5.10 1.03
N GLN A 41 0.40 3.99 0.95
CA GLN A 41 0.31 2.88 1.88
C GLN A 41 1.66 2.23 2.11
N VAL A 42 1.90 1.80 3.35
CA VAL A 42 3.04 0.98 3.78
C VAL A 42 2.58 -0.03 4.82
N GLN A 43 3.26 -1.18 4.88
CA GLN A 43 3.00 -2.22 5.87
C GLN A 43 4.29 -2.55 6.60
N PHE A 44 4.22 -2.56 7.93
CA PHE A 44 5.30 -2.90 8.81
C PHE A 44 4.99 -4.14 9.64
N HIS A 45 6.04 -4.76 10.14
CA HIS A 45 5.95 -5.81 11.13
C HIS A 45 6.60 -5.34 12.42
N PRO A 46 5.98 -5.59 13.59
CA PRO A 46 6.62 -5.32 14.86
C PRO A 46 7.77 -6.29 15.11
N THR A 47 8.81 -5.80 15.80
CA THR A 47 9.91 -6.61 16.32
C THR A 47 10.34 -6.06 17.66
N LYS A 48 10.77 -6.93 18.55
CA LYS A 48 11.24 -6.52 19.89
C LYS A 48 12.44 -5.60 19.79
N LEU A 49 12.44 -4.55 20.60
CA LEU A 49 13.64 -3.72 20.83
C LEU A 49 14.55 -4.43 21.83
N GLU A 50 15.81 -4.67 21.45
CA GLU A 50 16.79 -5.27 22.35
C GLU A 50 17.09 -4.39 23.59
N SER A 51 16.83 -3.09 23.50
CA SER A 51 17.14 -2.11 24.55
C SER A 51 15.98 -1.81 25.50
N ILE A 52 14.75 -2.17 25.17
CA ILE A 52 13.54 -1.90 25.97
C ILE A 52 12.64 -3.13 25.91
N GLU A 53 12.47 -3.81 27.06
CA GLU A 53 11.81 -5.11 27.13
C GLU A 53 10.33 -5.09 26.69
N ASP A 54 9.64 -3.97 26.88
CA ASP A 54 8.19 -3.86 26.66
C ASP A 54 7.79 -3.11 25.39
N LEU A 55 8.75 -2.67 24.55
CA LEU A 55 8.46 -1.96 23.32
C LEU A 55 8.92 -2.72 22.06
N SER A 56 8.17 -2.55 21.00
CA SER A 56 8.47 -3.05 19.66
C SER A 56 8.86 -1.91 18.73
N SER A 57 9.84 -2.16 17.88
CA SER A 57 10.10 -1.36 16.68
C SER A 57 9.28 -1.87 15.52
N LEU A 58 9.00 -0.99 14.56
CA LEU A 58 8.38 -1.32 13.29
C LEU A 58 9.42 -1.43 12.18
N GLY A 59 9.27 -2.39 11.31
CA GLY A 59 10.22 -2.61 10.23
C GLY A 59 9.70 -3.50 9.11
N PHE A 60 10.58 -3.83 8.19
CA PHE A 60 10.28 -4.71 7.07
C PHE A 60 10.86 -6.11 7.28
N LYS A 61 10.09 -7.13 6.94
CA LYS A 61 10.63 -8.50 6.87
C LYS A 61 11.72 -8.57 5.79
N ARG A 62 12.80 -9.26 6.10
CA ARG A 62 13.85 -9.57 5.13
C ARG A 62 13.33 -10.58 4.12
N SER A 63 13.83 -10.48 2.88
CA SER A 63 13.44 -11.39 1.81
C SER A 63 13.96 -12.83 1.98
N ASP A 64 15.01 -13.00 2.79
CA ASP A 64 15.71 -14.25 3.03
C ASP A 64 15.35 -14.94 4.36
N SER A 65 14.55 -14.29 5.18
CA SER A 65 14.17 -14.78 6.52
C SER A 65 12.93 -14.09 7.05
N ASN A 66 12.39 -14.56 8.17
CA ASN A 66 11.30 -13.90 8.90
C ASN A 66 11.77 -12.76 9.81
N ASN A 67 13.08 -12.47 9.83
CA ASN A 67 13.62 -11.40 10.65
C ASN A 67 13.13 -10.04 10.14
N VAL A 68 12.74 -9.19 11.07
CA VAL A 68 12.32 -7.82 10.79
C VAL A 68 13.52 -6.89 10.92
N LEU A 69 13.75 -6.07 9.90
CA LEU A 69 14.73 -4.99 9.91
C LEU A 69 14.02 -3.70 10.36
N PRO A 70 14.30 -3.20 11.58
CA PRO A 70 13.70 -1.96 12.05
C PRO A 70 14.08 -0.79 11.16
N ILE A 71 13.14 0.14 10.95
CA ILE A 71 13.40 1.36 10.20
C ILE A 71 12.85 2.58 10.95
N ALA A 72 13.57 3.70 10.87
CA ALA A 72 13.13 4.98 11.41
C ALA A 72 12.44 5.86 10.36
N LYS A 73 12.73 5.64 9.07
CA LYS A 73 12.15 6.42 7.96
C LYS A 73 12.09 5.58 6.69
N CYS A 74 10.99 5.72 5.94
CA CYS A 74 10.84 5.13 4.62
C CYS A 74 10.78 6.25 3.55
N LEU A 75 11.69 6.23 2.59
CA LEU A 75 11.74 7.25 1.52
C LEU A 75 10.58 7.13 0.52
N LEU A 76 9.84 6.02 0.50
CA LEU A 76 8.78 5.79 -0.48
C LEU A 76 7.43 6.37 -0.05
N ILE A 77 7.23 6.60 1.25
CA ILE A 77 6.00 7.21 1.80
C ILE A 77 6.18 8.71 2.00
N PRO A 78 5.09 9.50 2.00
CA PRO A 78 5.14 10.94 2.29
C PRO A 78 5.57 11.24 3.74
N ASP A 79 5.91 12.48 3.99
CA ASP A 79 6.45 12.90 5.28
C ASP A 79 5.44 12.71 6.42
N GLU A 80 4.14 12.90 6.18
CA GLU A 80 3.08 12.69 7.19
C GLU A 80 3.04 11.24 7.71
N LEU A 81 3.21 10.26 6.83
CA LEU A 81 3.31 8.86 7.27
C LEU A 81 4.63 8.57 8.00
N ASN A 82 5.72 9.27 7.65
CA ASN A 82 6.97 9.17 8.40
C ASN A 82 6.87 9.83 9.77
N GLU A 83 6.18 10.96 9.88
CA GLU A 83 5.92 11.65 11.14
C GLU A 83 5.04 10.79 12.07
N LEU A 84 4.01 10.15 11.50
CA LEU A 84 3.18 9.19 12.22
C LEU A 84 4.01 8.00 12.69
N LEU A 85 4.85 7.40 11.83
CA LEU A 85 5.73 6.29 12.19
C LEU A 85 6.65 6.63 13.37
N ALA A 86 7.16 7.87 13.43
CA ALA A 86 8.05 8.33 14.48
C ALA A 86 7.34 8.53 15.83
N GLN A 87 6.02 8.64 15.84
CA GLN A 87 5.20 8.82 17.05
C GLN A 87 4.60 7.51 17.57
N LEU A 88 4.68 6.43 16.78
CA LEU A 88 4.10 5.15 17.17
C LEU A 88 4.99 4.41 18.15
N GLU A 89 4.44 4.15 19.31
CA GLU A 89 4.97 3.21 20.30
C GLU A 89 4.03 2.00 20.35
N LEU A 90 4.55 0.82 20.09
CA LEU A 90 3.78 -0.42 20.13
C LEU A 90 4.37 -1.34 21.22
N GLU A 91 3.53 -1.75 22.14
CA GLU A 91 3.93 -2.72 23.16
C GLU A 91 4.36 -4.06 22.57
N ALA A 92 5.37 -4.67 23.12
CA ALA A 92 5.99 -5.90 22.58
C ALA A 92 5.03 -7.11 22.52
N TYR A 93 3.96 -7.07 23.27
CA TYR A 93 2.96 -8.15 23.38
C TYR A 93 1.54 -7.70 22.99
N SER A 94 1.44 -6.68 22.17
CA SER A 94 0.15 -6.12 21.73
C SER A 94 -0.76 -7.09 20.95
N GLY A 95 -0.27 -8.28 20.58
CA GLY A 95 -1.02 -9.19 19.70
C GLY A 95 -1.06 -8.78 18.23
N VAL A 96 -0.40 -7.67 17.88
CA VAL A 96 -0.33 -7.16 16.51
C VAL A 96 0.80 -7.88 15.76
N SER A 97 0.48 -8.49 14.62
CA SER A 97 1.44 -9.18 13.74
C SER A 97 1.87 -8.31 12.55
N ARG A 98 1.03 -7.35 12.16
CA ARG A 98 1.26 -6.42 11.06
C ARG A 98 0.53 -5.09 11.32
N LEU A 99 1.17 -4.00 10.94
CA LEU A 99 0.60 -2.66 10.95
C LEU A 99 0.69 -2.06 9.57
N ALA A 100 -0.45 -1.77 8.95
CA ALA A 100 -0.50 -0.95 7.75
C ALA A 100 -0.81 0.50 8.13
N MET A 101 -0.18 1.42 7.43
CA MET A 101 -0.41 2.86 7.53
C MET A 101 -0.85 3.36 6.17
N ARG A 102 -1.95 4.08 6.12
CA ARG A 102 -2.50 4.68 4.89
C ARG A 102 -2.69 6.18 5.05
N ILE A 103 -2.59 6.86 3.92
CA ILE A 103 -2.95 8.27 3.78
C ILE A 103 -3.80 8.41 2.52
N ASP A 104 -4.89 9.15 2.62
CA ASP A 104 -5.80 9.36 1.50
C ASP A 104 -5.53 10.67 0.73
N SER A 105 -6.43 11.03 -0.18
CA SER A 105 -6.29 12.23 -1.00
C SER A 105 -6.49 13.53 -0.22
N ASP A 106 -7.24 13.49 0.87
CA ASP A 106 -7.49 14.62 1.77
C ASP A 106 -6.47 14.70 2.91
N ARG A 107 -5.43 13.85 2.88
CA ARG A 107 -4.37 13.71 3.88
C ARG A 107 -4.85 13.12 5.21
N GLU A 108 -6.00 12.49 5.24
CA GLU A 108 -6.46 11.71 6.38
C GLU A 108 -5.62 10.44 6.55
N LEU A 109 -5.29 10.13 7.80
CA LEU A 109 -4.41 9.02 8.16
C LEU A 109 -5.21 7.87 8.77
N MET A 110 -4.81 6.64 8.44
CA MET A 110 -5.40 5.44 9.01
C MET A 110 -4.33 4.42 9.38
N LEU A 111 -4.48 3.87 10.59
CA LEU A 111 -3.74 2.72 11.08
C LEU A 111 -4.61 1.46 10.94
N ILE A 112 -4.07 0.42 10.34
CA ILE A 112 -4.74 -0.87 10.20
C ILE A 112 -3.88 -1.91 10.90
N PHE A 113 -4.36 -2.38 12.04
CA PHE A 113 -3.71 -3.41 12.84
C PHE A 113 -4.21 -4.78 12.41
N GLU A 114 -3.32 -5.70 12.18
CA GLU A 114 -3.65 -7.09 11.92
C GLU A 114 -3.00 -7.96 13.00
N GLY A 115 -3.73 -8.91 13.52
CA GLY A 115 -3.26 -9.79 14.58
C GLY A 115 -3.65 -11.24 14.35
N GLU A 116 -3.43 -12.08 15.38
CA GLU A 116 -3.74 -13.50 15.36
C GLU A 116 -5.06 -13.84 16.08
N SER A 117 -5.67 -12.83 16.73
CA SER A 117 -6.93 -12.97 17.47
C SER A 117 -8.13 -12.63 16.60
N ASP A 118 -9.25 -13.30 16.84
CA ASP A 118 -10.54 -12.98 16.21
C ASP A 118 -11.15 -11.68 16.77
N GLU A 119 -10.71 -11.24 17.94
CA GLU A 119 -11.13 -9.98 18.56
C GLU A 119 -9.93 -9.03 18.67
N PRO A 120 -10.17 -7.69 18.56
CA PRO A 120 -9.10 -6.71 18.71
C PRO A 120 -8.45 -6.83 20.10
N PRO A 121 -7.11 -6.74 20.16
CA PRO A 121 -6.40 -6.60 21.43
C PRO A 121 -6.71 -5.27 22.10
N ASP A 122 -6.39 -5.13 23.38
CA ASP A 122 -6.52 -3.87 24.11
C ASP A 122 -5.46 -2.88 23.61
N LEU A 123 -5.86 -1.99 22.69
CA LEU A 123 -5.01 -0.97 22.07
C LEU A 123 -5.49 0.42 22.47
N SER A 124 -4.65 1.19 23.11
CA SER A 124 -4.87 2.62 23.35
C SER A 124 -4.20 3.45 22.26
N ILE A 125 -4.98 4.24 21.52
CA ILE A 125 -4.50 5.08 20.41
C ILE A 125 -4.78 6.53 20.77
N GLU A 126 -3.73 7.25 21.18
CA GLU A 126 -3.81 8.66 21.58
C GLU A 126 -3.52 9.64 20.42
N LEU A 127 -3.45 9.14 19.19
CA LEU A 127 -3.18 9.93 18.00
C LEU A 127 -4.48 10.29 17.26
N PRO A 128 -4.57 11.47 16.65
CA PRO A 128 -5.76 11.90 15.90
C PRO A 128 -5.81 11.24 14.51
N VAL A 129 -5.89 9.93 14.49
CA VAL A 129 -5.93 9.11 13.27
C VAL A 129 -7.06 8.10 13.33
N SER A 130 -7.59 7.74 12.18
CA SER A 130 -8.52 6.61 12.10
C SER A 130 -7.77 5.31 12.36
N SER A 131 -8.42 4.36 12.98
CA SER A 131 -7.79 3.06 13.24
C SER A 131 -8.78 1.91 13.21
N THR A 132 -8.32 0.80 12.70
CA THR A 132 -9.10 -0.43 12.50
C THR A 132 -8.24 -1.64 12.85
N TYR A 133 -8.85 -2.65 13.43
CA TYR A 133 -8.26 -3.97 13.57
C TYR A 133 -8.88 -4.92 12.55
N VAL A 134 -8.06 -5.73 11.90
CA VAL A 134 -8.48 -6.78 10.97
C VAL A 134 -8.06 -8.13 11.52
N SER A 135 -9.04 -8.99 11.79
CA SER A 135 -8.83 -10.34 12.31
C SER A 135 -8.33 -11.31 11.22
N PRO A 136 -7.85 -12.51 11.59
CA PRO A 136 -7.34 -13.51 10.64
C PRO A 136 -8.37 -13.97 9.61
N ASP A 137 -9.66 -13.96 9.94
CA ASP A 137 -10.77 -14.30 9.05
C ASP A 137 -11.21 -13.13 8.14
N GLY A 138 -10.56 -11.96 8.26
CA GLY A 138 -10.81 -10.77 7.45
C GLY A 138 -11.94 -9.88 7.98
N GLN A 139 -12.42 -10.09 9.22
CA GLN A 139 -13.40 -9.20 9.83
C GLN A 139 -12.73 -7.91 10.33
N SER A 140 -13.34 -6.77 10.03
CA SER A 140 -12.88 -5.45 10.45
C SER A 140 -13.59 -4.94 11.67
N PHE A 141 -12.84 -4.37 12.60
CA PHE A 141 -13.31 -3.73 13.82
C PHE A 141 -12.80 -2.29 13.87
N SER A 142 -13.70 -1.32 13.75
CA SER A 142 -13.33 0.09 13.92
C SER A 142 -12.94 0.35 15.38
N LEU A 143 -11.74 0.89 15.59
CA LEU A 143 -11.22 1.25 16.91
C LEU A 143 -11.41 2.74 17.17
N SER A 144 -11.16 3.59 16.16
CA SER A 144 -11.37 5.04 16.24
C SER A 144 -11.53 5.65 14.84
N GLY A 145 -12.21 6.79 14.77
CA GLY A 145 -12.34 7.59 13.55
C GLY A 145 -13.19 6.94 12.46
N ASN A 146 -12.79 7.16 11.20
CA ASN A 146 -13.50 6.67 10.02
C ASN A 146 -13.14 5.20 9.74
N ASP A 147 -14.09 4.47 9.16
CA ASP A 147 -13.93 3.08 8.75
C ASP A 147 -13.48 2.91 7.28
N ALA A 148 -13.28 4.00 6.56
CA ALA A 148 -12.77 4.02 5.19
C ALA A 148 -12.01 5.31 4.89
N LEU A 149 -11.19 5.28 3.84
CA LEU A 149 -10.46 6.42 3.30
C LEU A 149 -10.98 6.79 1.91
N VAL A 150 -10.83 8.06 1.51
CA VAL A 150 -11.26 8.56 0.22
C VAL A 150 -10.06 8.80 -0.69
N TYR A 151 -10.00 8.06 -1.80
CA TYR A 151 -8.98 8.28 -2.83
C TYR A 151 -9.60 8.92 -4.07
N THR A 152 -9.13 10.12 -4.41
CA THR A 152 -9.56 10.83 -5.63
C THR A 152 -8.65 10.45 -6.79
N VAL A 153 -9.22 9.88 -7.85
CA VAL A 153 -8.52 9.51 -9.08
C VAL A 153 -9.26 10.10 -10.27
N LEU A 154 -8.59 10.92 -11.07
CA LEU A 154 -9.19 11.66 -12.20
C LEU A 154 -10.47 12.43 -11.82
N GLY A 155 -10.49 13.02 -10.63
CA GLY A 155 -11.63 13.78 -10.10
C GLY A 155 -12.84 12.94 -9.71
N LYS A 156 -12.65 11.64 -9.52
CA LYS A 156 -13.66 10.72 -8.96
C LYS A 156 -13.19 10.17 -7.63
N ASP A 157 -14.08 10.19 -6.66
CA ASP A 157 -13.82 9.71 -5.31
C ASP A 157 -14.17 8.24 -5.17
N PHE A 158 -13.24 7.50 -4.58
CA PHE A 158 -13.35 6.08 -4.25
C PHE A 158 -13.28 5.92 -2.75
N LEU A 159 -14.34 5.37 -2.15
CA LEU A 159 -14.35 5.00 -0.75
C LEU A 159 -13.71 3.62 -0.60
N VAL A 160 -12.59 3.55 0.11
CA VAL A 160 -11.77 2.34 0.20
C VAL A 160 -11.69 1.87 1.64
N SER A 161 -12.21 0.69 1.91
CA SER A 161 -12.16 0.06 3.23
C SER A 161 -10.75 -0.45 3.58
N PRO A 162 -10.47 -0.72 4.86
CA PRO A 162 -9.17 -1.23 5.31
C PRO A 162 -8.71 -2.50 4.60
N GLU A 163 -9.63 -3.42 4.28
CA GLU A 163 -9.37 -4.70 3.63
C GLU A 163 -9.20 -4.58 2.12
N SER A 164 -9.74 -3.50 1.53
CA SER A 164 -9.73 -3.33 0.08
C SER A 164 -8.34 -2.99 -0.43
N PHE A 165 -8.00 -3.59 -1.57
CA PHE A 165 -6.81 -3.21 -2.32
C PHE A 165 -7.05 -1.88 -3.05
N PHE A 166 -6.10 -0.98 -2.97
CA PHE A 166 -6.04 0.20 -3.82
C PHE A 166 -4.60 0.45 -4.30
N GLN A 167 -4.45 1.16 -5.43
CA GLN A 167 -3.13 1.44 -6.00
C GLN A 167 -2.31 2.37 -5.10
N VAL A 168 -1.11 1.93 -4.74
CA VAL A 168 -0.24 2.67 -3.81
C VAL A 168 0.42 3.91 -4.40
N ASN A 169 0.35 4.09 -5.72
CA ASN A 169 0.86 5.26 -6.44
C ASN A 169 -0.27 5.83 -7.29
N LEU A 170 -1.02 6.78 -6.73
CA LEU A 170 -2.17 7.38 -7.39
C LEU A 170 -1.81 8.05 -8.71
N SER A 171 -0.69 8.77 -8.77
CA SER A 171 -0.27 9.45 -10.01
C SER A 171 -0.01 8.46 -11.15
N VAL A 172 0.57 7.31 -10.87
CA VAL A 172 0.77 6.26 -11.90
C VAL A 172 -0.54 5.55 -12.21
N ALA A 173 -1.43 5.37 -11.23
CA ALA A 173 -2.76 4.82 -11.46
C ALA A 173 -3.58 5.71 -12.42
N GLU A 174 -3.53 7.03 -12.24
CA GLU A 174 -4.16 7.97 -13.18
C GLU A 174 -3.61 7.86 -14.59
N GLU A 175 -2.28 7.81 -14.74
CA GLU A 175 -1.65 7.65 -16.06
C GLU A 175 -2.04 6.29 -16.71
N MET A 176 -2.15 5.23 -15.92
CA MET A 176 -2.62 3.93 -16.39
C MET A 176 -4.06 4.01 -16.90
N ILE A 177 -4.96 4.65 -16.15
CA ILE A 177 -6.37 4.82 -16.55
C ILE A 177 -6.46 5.70 -17.80
N LYS A 178 -5.75 6.83 -17.86
CA LYS A 178 -5.69 7.68 -19.08
C LYS A 178 -5.23 6.89 -20.29
N HIS A 179 -4.22 6.05 -20.12
CA HIS A 179 -3.74 5.19 -21.21
C HIS A 179 -4.81 4.21 -21.66
N VAL A 180 -5.49 3.50 -20.74
CA VAL A 180 -6.61 2.61 -21.07
C VAL A 180 -7.71 3.34 -21.82
N LEU A 181 -8.14 4.51 -21.33
CA LEU A 181 -9.15 5.33 -21.98
C LEU A 181 -8.72 5.77 -23.39
N SER A 182 -7.45 6.10 -23.58
CA SER A 182 -6.93 6.45 -24.92
C SER A 182 -6.95 5.29 -25.92
N LEU A 183 -6.85 4.05 -25.44
CA LEU A 183 -6.98 2.85 -26.30
C LEU A 183 -8.43 2.54 -26.66
N ILE A 184 -9.36 2.83 -25.76
CA ILE A 184 -10.81 2.67 -25.98
C ILE A 184 -11.29 3.72 -26.99
N GLY A 185 -10.83 4.96 -26.88
CA GLY A 185 -11.25 6.09 -27.73
C GLY A 185 -12.71 6.50 -27.52
N ASP A 186 -13.21 7.39 -28.38
CA ASP A 186 -14.58 7.95 -28.34
C ASP A 186 -15.55 7.12 -29.20
N GLN A 187 -15.52 5.81 -29.11
CA GLN A 187 -16.42 4.96 -29.88
C GLN A 187 -17.80 4.88 -29.22
N GLU A 188 -18.86 5.11 -30.00
CA GLU A 188 -20.23 4.89 -29.57
C GLU A 188 -20.59 3.39 -29.60
N ASN A 189 -21.40 2.94 -28.64
CA ASN A 189 -21.90 1.55 -28.54
C ASN A 189 -20.81 0.48 -28.39
N LEU A 190 -19.75 0.80 -27.61
CA LEU A 190 -18.69 -0.15 -27.32
C LEU A 190 -19.16 -1.17 -26.29
N GLU A 191 -18.98 -2.46 -26.56
CA GLU A 191 -19.09 -3.52 -25.55
C GLU A 191 -17.74 -3.69 -24.86
N VAL A 192 -17.71 -3.51 -23.53
CA VAL A 192 -16.49 -3.62 -22.72
C VAL A 192 -16.67 -4.75 -21.72
N LEU A 193 -15.72 -5.69 -21.70
CA LEU A 193 -15.60 -6.69 -20.65
C LEU A 193 -14.44 -6.32 -19.74
N GLU A 194 -14.73 -6.05 -18.48
CA GLU A 194 -13.73 -5.82 -17.45
C GLU A 194 -13.63 -7.05 -16.53
N LEU A 195 -12.41 -7.50 -16.28
CA LEU A 195 -12.10 -8.62 -15.37
C LEU A 195 -11.24 -8.12 -14.23
N TYR A 196 -11.53 -8.60 -13.02
CA TYR A 196 -10.83 -8.22 -11.80
C TYR A 196 -10.93 -6.72 -11.47
N SER A 197 -12.10 -6.12 -11.69
CA SER A 197 -12.32 -4.67 -11.53
C SER A 197 -12.04 -4.16 -10.11
N GLY A 198 -12.24 -4.96 -9.07
CA GLY A 198 -11.99 -4.55 -7.69
C GLY A 198 -12.98 -3.48 -7.19
N VAL A 199 -12.48 -2.44 -6.50
CA VAL A 199 -13.26 -1.27 -6.03
C VAL A 199 -13.40 -0.22 -7.11
#